data_71b7d64c0ccbe719f0ea8c7c65ce093a
#
_entry.id   71b7d64c0ccbe719f0ea8c7c65ce093a
#
_cell.length_a   1.000
_cell.length_b   1.000
_cell.length_c   1.000
_cell.angle_alpha   90.00
_cell.angle_beta   90.00
_cell.angle_gamma   90.00
#
_symmetry.space_group_name_H-M   'P 1'
#
loop_
_entity.id
_entity.type
_entity.pdbx_description
1 polymer ?
#
loop_
_entity_poly.entity_id
_entity_poly.type
_entity_poly.pdbx_seq_one_letter_code
_entity_poly.pdbx_strand_id
1 'polypeptide(L)'
;FSVFVKKYPDCAAICGNGQPRLATLLLLDFLKENHSFYYHGDFDPEGLLIAQRLKERYGERLRLWNYRADWYERYLSDVNLSEVRMKKLEKVYLPELLEVKMQMQKRKRAAYQEAMLDMLEPEKNEWITRSVK
;
A
#
# COMPACT_ATOMS: atom_id res chain seq x y z
N PHE A 1 7.58 -2.53 -10.30
CA PHE A 1 8.63 -1.87 -9.52
C PHE A 1 9.65 -1.16 -10.42
N SER A 2 10.26 -1.86 -11.39
CA SER A 2 11.25 -1.27 -12.29
C SER A 2 10.74 -0.06 -13.09
N VAL A 3 9.47 -0.05 -13.48
CA VAL A 3 8.81 1.09 -14.15
C VAL A 3 8.76 2.30 -13.23
N PHE A 4 8.37 2.11 -11.97
CA PHE A 4 8.32 3.19 -10.98
C PHE A 4 9.70 3.81 -10.74
N VAL A 5 10.72 3.00 -10.52
CA VAL A 5 12.09 3.47 -10.28
C VAL A 5 12.67 4.24 -11.48
N LYS A 6 12.35 3.79 -12.71
CA LYS A 6 12.76 4.50 -13.93
C LYS A 6 12.05 5.86 -14.09
N LYS A 7 10.76 5.91 -13.72
CA LYS A 7 9.96 7.13 -13.80
C LYS A 7 10.35 8.16 -12.73
N TYR A 8 10.77 7.68 -11.56
CA TYR A 8 11.13 8.50 -10.39
C TYR A 8 12.50 8.11 -9.82
N PRO A 9 13.58 8.43 -10.53
CA PRO A 9 14.95 8.00 -10.15
C PRO A 9 15.44 8.59 -8.83
N ASP A 10 14.87 9.72 -8.42
CA ASP A 10 15.25 10.41 -7.18
C ASP A 10 14.46 9.91 -5.95
N CYS A 11 13.52 9.00 -6.14
CA CYS A 11 12.76 8.40 -5.06
C CYS A 11 13.43 7.12 -4.57
N ALA A 12 13.72 7.03 -3.27
CA ALA A 12 14.07 5.77 -2.65
C ALA A 12 12.83 4.87 -2.60
N ALA A 13 12.93 3.67 -3.14
CA ALA A 13 11.82 2.72 -3.20
C ALA A 13 12.27 1.31 -2.84
N ILE A 14 11.39 0.58 -2.16
CA ILE A 14 11.60 -0.82 -1.76
C ILE A 14 10.44 -1.65 -2.29
N CYS A 15 10.74 -2.75 -2.95
CA CYS A 15 9.74 -3.74 -3.36
C CYS A 15 9.64 -4.84 -2.31
N GLY A 16 8.47 -4.97 -1.68
CA GLY A 16 8.23 -5.96 -0.62
C GLY A 16 7.86 -7.36 -1.11
N ASN A 17 7.46 -7.51 -2.38
CA ASN A 17 7.00 -8.77 -2.96
C ASN A 17 5.94 -9.50 -2.11
N GLY A 18 4.85 -8.82 -1.78
CA GLY A 18 3.79 -9.34 -0.92
C GLY A 18 4.08 -9.13 0.57
N GLN A 19 4.05 -10.19 1.38
CA GLN A 19 4.33 -10.09 2.82
C GLN A 19 5.73 -9.52 3.06
N PRO A 20 5.87 -8.44 3.86
CA PRO A 20 7.19 -7.89 4.16
C PRO A 20 8.08 -8.93 4.83
N ARG A 21 9.23 -9.16 4.23
CA ARG A 21 10.24 -10.07 4.79
C ARG A 21 10.97 -9.42 5.96
N LEU A 22 11.60 -10.23 6.80
CA LEU A 22 12.36 -9.75 7.95
C LEU A 22 13.37 -8.65 7.56
N ALA A 23 14.10 -8.84 6.46
CA ALA A 23 15.06 -7.83 5.98
C ALA A 23 14.41 -6.47 5.69
N THR A 24 13.21 -6.47 5.07
CA THR A 24 12.46 -5.24 4.83
C THR A 24 12.05 -4.58 6.14
N LEU A 25 11.53 -5.34 7.09
CA LEU A 25 11.13 -4.80 8.41
C LEU A 25 12.32 -4.25 9.19
N LEU A 26 13.46 -4.93 9.18
CA LEU A 26 14.69 -4.46 9.84
C LEU A 26 15.18 -3.15 9.22
N LEU A 27 15.12 -3.03 7.89
CA LEU A 27 15.49 -1.80 7.21
C LEU A 27 14.54 -0.65 7.57
N LEU A 28 13.24 -0.88 7.57
CA LEU A 28 12.25 0.12 7.98
C LEU A 28 12.40 0.50 9.46
N ASP A 29 12.67 -0.46 10.33
CA ASP A 29 12.93 -0.21 11.74
C ASP A 29 14.18 0.65 11.96
N PHE A 30 15.21 0.44 11.17
CA PHE A 30 16.42 1.27 11.18
C PHE A 30 16.15 2.69 10.67
N LEU A 31 15.33 2.84 9.63
CA LEU A 31 15.08 4.13 9.00
C LEU A 31 14.02 4.97 9.72
N LYS A 32 13.13 4.37 10.53
CA LYS A 32 11.96 5.04 11.11
C LYS A 32 12.29 6.24 12.00
N GLU A 33 13.48 6.30 12.57
CA GLU A 33 13.88 7.40 13.45
C GLU A 33 13.97 8.74 12.70
N ASN A 34 14.42 8.70 11.43
CA ASN A 34 14.71 9.89 10.64
C ASN A 34 13.88 10.01 9.35
N HIS A 35 13.08 8.98 9.02
CA HIS A 35 12.35 8.92 7.75
C HIS A 35 10.88 8.60 7.96
N SER A 36 10.06 9.08 7.05
CA SER A 36 8.68 8.66 6.88
C SER A 36 8.55 7.79 5.64
N PHE A 37 7.58 6.87 5.66
CA PHE A 37 7.36 5.91 4.59
C PHE A 37 6.00 6.12 3.94
N TYR A 38 5.92 5.83 2.65
CA TYR A 38 4.67 5.68 1.93
C TYR A 38 4.54 4.23 1.52
N TYR A 39 3.40 3.66 1.79
CA TYR A 39 3.11 2.27 1.43
C TYR A 39 1.94 2.19 0.46
N HIS A 40 2.11 1.45 -0.59
CA HIS A 40 1.07 1.04 -1.52
C HIS A 40 1.22 -0.45 -1.82
N GLY A 41 0.11 -1.17 -1.91
CA GLY A 41 0.09 -2.60 -2.18
C GLY A 41 -1.19 -3.01 -2.92
N ASP A 42 -1.38 -4.32 -3.10
CA ASP A 42 -2.56 -4.85 -3.74
C ASP A 42 -3.84 -4.54 -2.97
N PHE A 43 -4.91 -4.28 -3.70
CA PHE A 43 -6.24 -4.15 -3.15
C PHE A 43 -6.95 -5.51 -3.22
N ASP A 44 -6.54 -6.37 -2.31
CA ASP A 44 -7.21 -7.63 -1.98
C ASP A 44 -7.22 -7.81 -0.45
N PRO A 45 -7.95 -8.78 0.09
CA PRO A 45 -8.05 -8.93 1.54
C PRO A 45 -6.70 -9.08 2.25
N GLU A 46 -5.77 -9.81 1.66
CA GLU A 46 -4.43 -10.00 2.19
C GLU A 46 -3.62 -8.70 2.14
N GLY A 47 -3.70 -7.96 1.04
CA GLY A 47 -3.03 -6.67 0.85
C GLY A 47 -3.50 -5.62 1.86
N LEU A 48 -4.81 -5.55 2.13
CA LEU A 48 -5.35 -4.65 3.16
C LEU A 48 -4.86 -5.02 4.56
N LEU A 49 -4.74 -6.32 4.87
CA LEU A 49 -4.20 -6.77 6.16
C LEU A 49 -2.71 -6.46 6.30
N ILE A 50 -1.93 -6.55 5.22
CA ILE A 50 -0.52 -6.13 5.21
C ILE A 50 -0.43 -4.62 5.49
N ALA A 51 -1.22 -3.81 4.78
CA ALA A 51 -1.26 -2.36 4.96
C ALA A 51 -1.59 -1.99 6.41
N GLN A 52 -2.60 -2.65 7.00
CA GLN A 52 -3.01 -2.44 8.39
C GLN A 52 -1.88 -2.75 9.36
N ARG A 53 -1.23 -3.92 9.25
CA ARG A 53 -0.11 -4.33 10.12
C ARG A 53 1.08 -3.37 10.04
N LEU A 54 1.41 -2.91 8.84
CA LEU A 54 2.49 -1.94 8.65
C LEU A 54 2.13 -0.59 9.28
N LYS A 55 0.90 -0.12 9.10
CA LYS A 55 0.43 1.12 9.72
C LYS A 55 0.42 1.03 11.25
N GLU A 56 0.00 -0.09 11.81
CA GLU A 56 0.03 -0.33 13.26
C GLU A 56 1.46 -0.35 13.81
N ARG A 57 2.39 -0.95 13.06
CA ARG A 57 3.81 -1.03 13.47
C ARG A 57 4.51 0.34 13.45
N TYR A 58 4.26 1.14 12.42
CA TYR A 58 5.01 2.39 12.18
C TYR A 58 4.23 3.67 12.51
N GLY A 59 2.94 3.56 12.79
CA GLY A 59 2.11 4.70 13.19
C GLY A 59 2.18 5.86 12.21
N GLU A 60 2.43 7.05 12.73
CA GLU A 60 2.52 8.29 11.94
C GLU A 60 3.74 8.32 10.98
N ARG A 61 4.71 7.44 11.18
CA ARG A 61 5.86 7.31 10.28
C ARG A 61 5.51 6.66 8.95
N LEU A 62 4.38 5.92 8.88
CA LEU A 62 3.92 5.28 7.66
C LEU A 62 2.59 5.87 7.22
N ARG A 63 2.54 6.33 5.97
CA ARG A 63 1.33 6.79 5.32
C ARG A 63 0.89 5.77 4.28
N LEU A 64 -0.39 5.41 4.32
CA LEU A 64 -1.02 4.60 3.31
C LEU A 64 -1.31 5.47 2.09
N TRP A 65 -0.79 5.06 0.93
CA TRP A 65 -0.82 5.86 -0.27
C TRP A 65 -1.88 5.35 -1.24
N ASN A 66 -2.81 6.24 -1.62
CA ASN A 66 -3.90 5.96 -2.55
C ASN A 66 -4.85 4.82 -2.15
N TYR A 67 -5.03 4.56 -0.87
CA TYR A 67 -6.05 3.63 -0.37
C TYR A 67 -7.43 4.29 -0.36
N ARG A 68 -7.96 4.53 -1.57
CA ARG A 68 -9.25 5.21 -1.81
C ARG A 68 -10.15 4.36 -2.69
N ALA A 69 -11.48 4.53 -2.52
CA ALA A 69 -12.47 3.79 -3.29
C ALA A 69 -12.37 4.05 -4.80
N ASP A 70 -12.10 5.29 -5.21
CA ASP A 70 -11.97 5.66 -6.62
C ASP A 70 -10.75 4.97 -7.29
N TRP A 71 -9.65 4.79 -6.58
CA TRP A 71 -8.50 4.01 -7.06
C TRP A 71 -8.85 2.54 -7.22
N TYR A 72 -9.50 1.94 -6.23
CA TYR A 72 -9.96 0.57 -6.30
C TYR A 72 -10.89 0.34 -7.51
N GLU A 73 -11.88 1.20 -7.70
CA GLU A 73 -12.84 1.08 -8.81
C GLU A 73 -12.17 1.25 -10.18
N ARG A 74 -11.24 2.20 -10.31
CA ARG A 74 -10.51 2.44 -11.56
C ARG A 74 -9.67 1.26 -12.01
N TYR A 75 -9.07 0.55 -11.09
CA TYR A 75 -8.14 -0.56 -11.37
C TYR A 75 -8.70 -1.93 -11.03
N LEU A 76 -10.02 -2.01 -10.91
CA LEU A 76 -10.72 -3.25 -10.62
C LEU A 76 -10.37 -4.32 -11.66
N SER A 77 -9.85 -5.47 -11.20
CA SER A 77 -9.50 -6.60 -12.05
C SER A 77 -10.70 -7.54 -12.27
N ASP A 78 -10.54 -8.52 -13.15
CA ASP A 78 -11.54 -9.57 -13.36
C ASP A 78 -11.38 -10.75 -12.38
N VAL A 79 -10.44 -10.66 -11.44
CA VAL A 79 -10.18 -11.70 -10.45
C VAL A 79 -11.22 -11.66 -9.34
N ASN A 80 -12.10 -12.66 -9.30
CA ASN A 80 -13.08 -12.82 -8.24
C ASN A 80 -12.43 -13.31 -6.94
N LEU A 81 -12.85 -12.75 -5.83
CA LEU A 81 -12.42 -13.15 -4.50
C LEU A 81 -13.33 -14.26 -3.97
N SER A 82 -12.72 -15.36 -3.52
CA SER A 82 -13.46 -16.44 -2.86
C SER A 82 -14.06 -15.98 -1.52
N GLU A 83 -15.10 -16.65 -1.06
CA GLU A 83 -15.71 -16.34 0.24
C GLU A 83 -14.72 -16.49 1.40
N VAL A 84 -13.80 -17.46 1.32
CA VAL A 84 -12.75 -17.65 2.32
C VAL A 84 -11.83 -16.43 2.39
N ARG A 85 -11.46 -15.87 1.24
CA ARG A 85 -10.67 -14.63 1.18
C ARG A 85 -11.49 -13.44 1.67
N MET A 86 -12.76 -13.33 1.27
CA MET A 86 -13.64 -12.24 1.69
C MET A 86 -13.81 -12.17 3.21
N LYS A 87 -13.87 -13.33 3.90
CA LYS A 87 -13.93 -13.38 5.38
C LYS A 87 -12.72 -12.71 6.04
N LYS A 88 -11.57 -12.66 5.39
CA LYS A 88 -10.39 -11.97 5.92
C LYS A 88 -10.62 -10.46 6.08
N LEU A 89 -11.53 -9.87 5.29
CA LEU A 89 -11.88 -8.45 5.40
C LEU A 89 -12.52 -8.11 6.75
N GLU A 90 -13.11 -9.07 7.45
CA GLU A 90 -13.67 -8.84 8.80
C GLU A 90 -12.59 -8.39 9.79
N LYS A 91 -11.33 -8.76 9.55
CA LYS A 91 -10.18 -8.37 10.38
C LYS A 91 -9.62 -6.99 10.05
N VAL A 92 -10.09 -6.36 8.97
CA VAL A 92 -9.68 -5.02 8.59
C VAL A 92 -10.56 -4.00 9.31
N TYR A 93 -9.96 -3.23 10.19
CA TYR A 93 -10.66 -2.24 11.03
C TYR A 93 -10.04 -0.84 10.99
N LEU A 94 -8.87 -0.68 10.38
CA LEU A 94 -8.21 0.61 10.32
C LEU A 94 -9.06 1.61 9.51
N PRO A 95 -9.38 2.80 10.07
CA PRO A 95 -10.27 3.77 9.42
C PRO A 95 -9.85 4.14 7.99
N GLU A 96 -8.56 4.28 7.74
CA GLU A 96 -8.00 4.62 6.44
C GLU A 96 -8.24 3.54 5.35
N LEU A 97 -8.58 2.31 5.74
CA LEU A 97 -8.84 1.18 4.83
C LEU A 97 -10.32 0.86 4.68
N LEU A 98 -11.20 1.45 5.49
CA LEU A 98 -12.62 1.06 5.51
C LEU A 98 -13.34 1.38 4.21
N GLU A 99 -13.00 2.47 3.55
CA GLU A 99 -13.60 2.86 2.28
C GLU A 99 -13.33 1.81 1.19
N VAL A 100 -12.07 1.39 1.04
CA VAL A 100 -11.68 0.32 0.10
C VAL A 100 -12.28 -1.02 0.51
N LYS A 101 -12.27 -1.35 1.81
CA LYS A 101 -12.91 -2.56 2.34
C LYS A 101 -14.38 -2.65 1.94
N MET A 102 -15.15 -1.58 2.12
CA MET A 102 -16.58 -1.55 1.79
C MET A 102 -16.82 -1.76 0.29
N GLN A 103 -16.04 -1.12 -0.57
CA GLN A 103 -16.13 -1.33 -2.02
C GLN A 103 -15.74 -2.75 -2.41
N MET A 104 -14.70 -3.31 -1.80
CA MET A 104 -14.28 -4.68 -2.04
C MET A 104 -15.35 -5.70 -1.60
N GLN A 105 -16.03 -5.46 -0.50
CA GLN A 105 -17.17 -6.28 -0.05
C GLN A 105 -18.32 -6.25 -1.06
N LYS A 106 -18.56 -5.10 -1.68
CA LYS A 106 -19.61 -4.92 -2.69
C LYS A 106 -19.23 -5.57 -4.03
N ARG A 107 -18.02 -5.36 -4.50
CA ARG A 107 -17.55 -5.82 -5.82
C ARG A 107 -17.08 -7.27 -5.83
N LYS A 108 -16.56 -7.76 -4.71
CA LYS A 108 -15.98 -9.11 -4.53
C LYS A 108 -14.87 -9.44 -5.54
N ARG A 109 -14.10 -8.44 -5.93
CA ARG A 109 -12.97 -8.55 -6.88
C ARG A 109 -11.73 -7.84 -6.33
N ALA A 110 -10.56 -8.28 -6.80
CA ALA A 110 -9.29 -7.65 -6.47
C ALA A 110 -8.94 -6.51 -7.43
N ALA A 111 -8.05 -5.61 -6.99
CA ALA A 111 -7.35 -4.66 -7.86
C ALA A 111 -5.86 -4.73 -7.53
N TYR A 112 -5.03 -4.99 -8.53
CA TYR A 112 -3.63 -5.27 -8.32
C TYR A 112 -2.73 -4.06 -8.56
N GLN A 113 -1.69 -3.96 -7.78
CA GLN A 113 -0.73 -2.85 -7.79
C GLN A 113 -0.07 -2.66 -9.15
N GLU A 114 0.21 -3.74 -9.89
CA GLU A 114 0.86 -3.63 -11.20
C GLU A 114 0.08 -2.74 -12.17
N ALA A 115 -1.25 -2.80 -12.15
CA ALA A 115 -2.09 -1.95 -12.99
C ALA A 115 -2.06 -0.46 -12.58
N MET A 116 -1.67 -0.18 -11.36
CA MET A 116 -1.66 1.18 -10.77
C MET A 116 -0.31 1.88 -10.89
N LEU A 117 0.78 1.14 -11.13
CA LEU A 117 2.16 1.65 -11.04
C LEU A 117 2.42 2.85 -11.96
N ASP A 118 1.83 2.86 -13.15
CA ASP A 118 2.04 3.95 -14.12
C ASP A 118 1.40 5.27 -13.68
N MET A 119 0.40 5.19 -12.81
CA MET A 119 -0.37 6.34 -12.32
C MET A 119 0.01 6.76 -10.90
N LEU A 120 0.87 5.99 -10.22
CA LEU A 120 1.40 6.38 -8.92
C LEU A 120 2.35 7.55 -9.10
N GLU A 121 1.98 8.71 -8.58
CA GLU A 121 2.80 9.92 -8.59
C GLU A 121 3.18 10.27 -7.15
N PRO A 122 4.49 10.25 -6.80
CA PRO A 122 4.94 10.75 -5.51
C PRO A 122 4.62 12.25 -5.41
N GLU A 123 4.06 12.68 -4.29
CA GLU A 123 3.88 14.10 -4.01
C GLU A 123 5.25 14.77 -3.94
N LYS A 124 5.59 15.52 -4.99
CA LYS A 124 6.93 16.07 -5.24
C LYS A 124 7.51 16.90 -4.08
N ASN A 125 6.69 17.45 -3.21
CA ASN A 125 7.14 18.38 -2.18
C ASN A 125 7.47 17.75 -0.83
N GLU A 126 7.01 16.53 -0.55
CA GLU A 126 7.25 15.88 0.75
C GLU A 126 8.51 14.98 0.77
N TRP A 127 8.95 14.48 -0.39
CA TRP A 127 10.10 13.58 -0.50
C TRP A 127 11.44 14.31 -0.44
N ILE A 128 11.51 15.51 -1.00
CA ILE A 128 12.76 16.29 -1.15
C ILE A 128 13.12 17.04 0.14
N THR A 129 12.14 17.48 0.91
CA THR A 129 12.38 18.30 2.12
C THR A 129 12.79 17.50 3.35
N ARG A 130 12.62 16.17 3.36
CA ARG A 130 12.96 15.33 4.52
C ARG A 130 14.28 14.55 4.39
N SER A 131 14.87 14.50 3.19
CA SER A 131 16.17 13.84 2.97
C SER A 131 17.37 14.76 3.21
N VAL A 132 17.18 16.03 3.56
CA VAL A 132 18.25 17.04 3.77
C VAL A 132 18.34 17.50 5.23
N LYS A 133 17.66 16.83 6.14
CA LYS A 133 17.79 17.15 7.57
C LYS A 133 18.35 15.98 8.33
#